data_fc45d1b732e3fd0e845f8352ac55eb3e
#
_entry.id   fc45d1b732e3fd0e845f8352ac55eb3e
#
_cell.length_a   1.000
_cell.length_b   1.000
_cell.length_c   1.000
_cell.angle_alpha   90.00
_cell.angle_beta   90.00
_cell.angle_gamma   90.00
#
_symmetry.space_group_name_H-M   'P 1'
#
loop_
_entity.id
_entity.type
_entity.pdbx_description
1 polymer ?
#
loop_
_entity_poly.entity_id
_entity_poly.type
_entity_poly.pdbx_seq_one_letter_code
_entity_poly.pdbx_strand_id
1 'polypeptide(L)'
;LNALTHEGVHIMTVNDYLSKRDFETTRPIYMFYGLSADCIEKYERQDKRRKATYKSDIAFGTNSSFTFDYLFDHLAIQPEECVQQSHNYVIIDELDSILIDNAAEPHIVGGGNYYNNGKIFKENYPLIKELTENKDVELYKIDKLKKSAFFTQEGKEWLSLKKGMRNC
;
A
#
# COMPACT_ATOMS: atom_id res chain seq x y z
N LEU A 1 9.26 -23.75 15.80
CA LEU A 1 9.53 -23.72 17.25
C LEU A 1 8.90 -22.49 17.89
N ASN A 2 9.24 -21.28 17.45
CA ASN A 2 8.75 -20.03 18.10
C ASN A 2 7.23 -19.85 18.04
N ALA A 3 6.56 -20.41 17.03
CA ALA A 3 5.10 -20.38 16.92
C ALA A 3 4.39 -21.27 17.96
N LEU A 4 5.10 -22.23 18.57
CA LEU A 4 4.54 -23.11 19.61
C LEU A 4 4.24 -22.39 20.94
N THR A 5 4.76 -21.17 21.10
CA THR A 5 4.41 -20.32 22.26
C THR A 5 3.05 -19.65 22.10
N HIS A 6 2.46 -19.67 20.91
CA HIS A 6 1.22 -18.96 20.53
C HIS A 6 1.28 -17.43 20.71
N GLU A 7 2.48 -16.86 20.73
CA GLU A 7 2.68 -15.41 20.87
C GLU A 7 2.76 -14.68 19.51
N GLY A 8 2.70 -15.45 18.42
CA GLY A 8 2.74 -14.92 17.06
C GLY A 8 4.15 -14.85 16.45
N VAL A 9 4.27 -15.30 15.21
CA VAL A 9 5.48 -15.22 14.37
C VAL A 9 5.12 -14.53 13.06
N HIS A 10 5.87 -13.50 12.70
CA HIS A 10 5.74 -12.85 11.41
C HIS A 10 6.78 -13.40 10.45
N ILE A 11 6.37 -13.75 9.22
CA ILE A 11 7.25 -14.18 8.14
C ILE A 11 7.16 -13.14 7.03
N MET A 12 8.27 -12.42 6.81
CA MET A 12 8.37 -11.32 5.85
C MET A 12 9.11 -11.76 4.59
N THR A 13 8.57 -11.43 3.43
CA THR A 13 9.17 -11.63 2.12
C THR A 13 9.15 -10.32 1.32
N VAL A 14 9.85 -10.27 0.18
CA VAL A 14 9.97 -9.05 -0.63
C VAL A 14 8.74 -8.73 -1.47
N ASN A 15 7.89 -9.72 -1.79
CA ASN A 15 6.71 -9.49 -2.63
C ASN A 15 5.54 -10.41 -2.26
N ASP A 16 4.35 -10.01 -2.70
CA ASP A 16 3.08 -10.68 -2.41
C ASP A 16 2.97 -12.08 -3.02
N TYR A 17 3.60 -12.32 -4.16
CA TYR A 17 3.64 -13.64 -4.79
C TYR A 17 4.37 -14.65 -3.90
N LEU A 18 5.57 -14.29 -3.44
CA LEU A 18 6.38 -15.16 -2.56
C LEU A 18 5.65 -15.40 -1.24
N SER A 19 5.09 -14.36 -0.64
CA SER A 19 4.35 -14.48 0.61
C SER A 19 3.18 -15.46 0.50
N LYS A 20 2.38 -15.38 -0.56
CA LYS A 20 1.26 -16.29 -0.80
C LYS A 20 1.73 -17.71 -1.09
N ARG A 21 2.75 -17.87 -1.96
CA ARG A 21 3.33 -19.17 -2.31
C ARG A 21 3.85 -19.90 -1.08
N ASP A 22 4.63 -19.22 -0.28
CA ASP A 22 5.27 -19.82 0.89
C ASP A 22 4.25 -20.16 1.97
N PHE A 23 3.26 -19.29 2.18
CA PHE A 23 2.11 -19.60 3.00
C PHE A 23 1.37 -20.87 2.54
N GLU A 24 1.01 -20.96 1.26
CA GLU A 24 0.25 -22.11 0.72
C GLU A 24 1.04 -23.41 0.80
N THR A 25 2.35 -23.34 0.54
CA THR A 25 3.25 -24.50 0.57
C THR A 25 3.47 -25.01 2.00
N THR A 26 3.62 -24.11 2.98
CA THR A 26 3.98 -24.50 4.36
C THR A 26 2.79 -24.65 5.29
N ARG A 27 1.64 -24.07 4.95
CA ARG A 27 0.41 -24.16 5.76
C ARG A 27 0.03 -25.58 6.19
N PRO A 28 0.07 -26.62 5.33
CA PRO A 28 -0.28 -27.98 5.73
C PRO A 28 0.60 -28.52 6.87
N ILE A 29 1.89 -28.12 6.89
CA ILE A 29 2.85 -28.51 7.94
C ILE A 29 2.43 -27.86 9.26
N TYR A 30 2.12 -26.56 9.27
CA TYR A 30 1.70 -25.86 10.48
C TYR A 30 0.40 -26.43 11.05
N MET A 31 -0.57 -26.67 10.15
CA MET A 31 -1.85 -27.29 10.55
C MET A 31 -1.66 -28.70 11.17
N PHE A 32 -0.69 -29.48 10.66
CA PHE A 32 -0.36 -30.77 11.23
C PHE A 32 0.12 -30.67 12.70
N TYR A 33 0.83 -29.59 13.01
CA TYR A 33 1.28 -29.30 14.40
C TYR A 33 0.23 -28.53 15.23
N GLY A 34 -0.98 -28.35 14.72
CA GLY A 34 -2.04 -27.62 15.42
C GLY A 34 -1.87 -26.10 15.45
N LEU A 35 -0.97 -25.55 14.61
CA LEU A 35 -0.72 -24.12 14.52
C LEU A 35 -1.59 -23.47 13.45
N SER A 36 -2.12 -22.32 13.78
CA SER A 36 -2.84 -21.45 12.82
C SER A 36 -1.85 -20.62 11.99
N ALA A 37 -2.11 -20.52 10.69
CA ALA A 37 -1.32 -19.69 9.80
C ALA A 37 -2.22 -18.98 8.78
N ASP A 38 -1.93 -17.73 8.48
CA ASP A 38 -2.62 -16.99 7.42
C ASP A 38 -1.69 -15.98 6.74
N CYS A 39 -2.17 -15.36 5.63
CA CYS A 39 -1.40 -14.44 4.82
C CYS A 39 -2.13 -13.10 4.69
N ILE A 40 -1.45 -12.02 5.06
CA ILE A 40 -1.96 -10.64 5.08
C ILE A 40 -2.37 -10.19 3.66
N GLU A 41 -1.61 -10.62 2.65
CA GLU A 41 -1.80 -10.23 1.24
C GLU A 41 -3.12 -10.72 0.62
N LYS A 42 -3.90 -11.50 1.35
CA LYS A 42 -5.24 -11.94 0.93
C LYS A 42 -6.32 -10.90 1.23
N TYR A 43 -6.03 -9.95 2.10
CA TYR A 43 -7.04 -9.06 2.67
C TYR A 43 -6.61 -7.61 2.56
N GLU A 44 -7.57 -6.75 2.21
CA GLU A 44 -7.38 -5.31 2.34
C GLU A 44 -7.31 -4.89 3.81
N ARG A 45 -6.71 -3.72 4.08
CA ARG A 45 -6.48 -3.26 5.46
C ARG A 45 -7.77 -3.12 6.27
N GLN A 46 -8.86 -2.65 5.64
CA GLN A 46 -10.18 -2.48 6.30
C GLN A 46 -10.90 -3.81 6.56
N ASP A 47 -10.42 -4.92 6.01
CA ASP A 47 -11.04 -6.22 6.22
C ASP A 47 -10.74 -6.74 7.63
N LYS A 48 -11.79 -7.10 8.35
CA LYS A 48 -11.67 -7.69 9.70
C LYS A 48 -10.81 -8.97 9.72
N ARG A 49 -10.72 -9.67 8.59
CA ARG A 49 -9.90 -10.88 8.43
C ARG A 49 -8.41 -10.54 8.48
N ARG A 50 -7.99 -9.34 8.03
CA ARG A 50 -6.60 -8.90 8.15
C ARG A 50 -6.17 -8.81 9.62
N LYS A 51 -7.03 -8.25 10.48
CA LYS A 51 -6.80 -8.25 11.94
C LYS A 51 -6.79 -9.67 12.53
N ALA A 52 -7.62 -10.57 12.01
CA ALA A 52 -7.63 -11.97 12.42
C ALA A 52 -6.34 -12.71 12.01
N THR A 53 -5.73 -12.35 10.86
CA THR A 53 -4.44 -12.89 10.43
C THR A 53 -3.33 -12.58 11.43
N TYR A 54 -3.30 -11.39 12.00
CA TYR A 54 -2.32 -11.03 13.05
C TYR A 54 -2.53 -11.78 14.37
N LYS A 55 -3.67 -12.43 14.58
CA LYS A 55 -3.94 -13.29 15.73
C LYS A 55 -3.57 -14.74 15.48
N SER A 56 -3.17 -15.10 14.25
CA SER A 56 -2.68 -16.44 13.95
C SER A 56 -1.32 -16.66 14.59
N ASP A 57 -0.97 -17.92 14.85
CA ASP A 57 0.36 -18.28 15.35
C ASP A 57 1.47 -17.90 14.37
N ILE A 58 1.13 -17.86 13.05
CA ILE A 58 2.04 -17.47 11.98
C ILE A 58 1.32 -16.57 10.99
N ALA A 59 1.81 -15.34 10.81
CA ALA A 59 1.34 -14.38 9.83
C ALA A 59 2.39 -14.18 8.72
N PHE A 60 2.01 -14.47 7.47
CA PHE A 60 2.81 -14.21 6.28
C PHE A 60 2.47 -12.86 5.67
N GLY A 61 3.45 -12.13 5.17
CA GLY A 61 3.23 -10.87 4.48
C GLY A 61 4.50 -10.31 3.85
N THR A 62 4.33 -9.22 3.10
CA THR A 62 5.47 -8.45 2.60
C THR A 62 5.98 -7.50 3.66
N ASN A 63 7.26 -7.11 3.55
CA ASN A 63 7.83 -6.04 4.37
C ASN A 63 6.96 -4.77 4.31
N SER A 64 6.53 -4.36 3.11
CA SER A 64 5.68 -3.18 2.92
C SER A 64 4.34 -3.30 3.66
N SER A 65 3.67 -4.45 3.58
CA SER A 65 2.39 -4.66 4.26
C SER A 65 2.52 -4.57 5.78
N PHE A 66 3.51 -5.22 6.37
CA PHE A 66 3.77 -5.13 7.80
C PHE A 66 4.10 -3.70 8.23
N THR A 67 4.96 -3.01 7.48
CA THR A 67 5.36 -1.63 7.78
C THR A 67 4.19 -0.65 7.66
N PHE A 68 3.39 -0.74 6.60
CA PHE A 68 2.22 0.13 6.47
C PHE A 68 1.17 -0.13 7.54
N ASP A 69 0.92 -1.38 7.91
CA ASP A 69 0.00 -1.68 9.01
C ASP A 69 0.50 -1.11 10.33
N TYR A 70 1.81 -1.21 10.61
CA TYR A 70 2.44 -0.60 11.77
C TYR A 70 2.27 0.94 11.78
N LEU A 71 2.57 1.61 10.67
CA LEU A 71 2.42 3.06 10.55
C LEU A 71 0.97 3.51 10.74
N PHE A 72 0.02 2.79 10.15
CA PHE A 72 -1.40 3.12 10.31
C PHE A 72 -1.90 2.86 11.73
N ASP A 73 -1.42 1.81 12.39
CA ASP A 73 -1.78 1.53 13.78
C ASP A 73 -1.28 2.63 14.72
N HIS A 74 -0.12 3.26 14.41
CA HIS A 74 0.37 4.43 15.15
C HIS A 74 -0.43 5.72 14.88
N LEU A 75 -1.18 5.77 13.80
CA LEU A 75 -2.09 6.88 13.49
C LEU A 75 -3.52 6.62 13.97
N ALA A 76 -3.83 5.42 14.45
CA ALA A 76 -5.14 5.05 14.93
C ALA A 76 -5.51 5.84 16.20
N ILE A 77 -6.73 6.35 16.24
CA ILE A 77 -7.25 7.08 17.41
C ILE A 77 -7.82 6.12 18.44
N GLN A 78 -8.38 5.01 17.99
CA GLN A 78 -8.99 3.98 18.84
C GLN A 78 -8.19 2.67 18.75
N PRO A 79 -7.92 2.00 19.88
CA PRO A 79 -7.19 0.73 19.88
C PRO A 79 -7.85 -0.37 19.03
N GLU A 80 -9.17 -0.29 18.84
CA GLU A 80 -9.95 -1.22 18.04
C GLU A 80 -9.60 -1.14 16.54
N GLU A 81 -9.09 0.00 16.08
CA GLU A 81 -8.67 0.25 14.69
C GLU A 81 -7.32 -0.40 14.39
N CYS A 82 -6.51 -0.68 15.41
CA CYS A 82 -5.22 -1.33 15.23
C CYS A 82 -5.40 -2.77 14.75
N VAL A 83 -4.63 -3.15 13.75
CA VAL A 83 -4.67 -4.51 13.18
C VAL A 83 -3.58 -5.40 13.77
N GLN A 84 -2.38 -4.85 14.02
CA GLN A 84 -1.28 -5.56 14.68
C GLN A 84 -1.50 -5.65 16.19
N GLN A 85 -0.88 -6.63 16.81
CA GLN A 85 -0.98 -6.83 18.26
C GLN A 85 0.40 -6.82 18.89
N SER A 86 1.04 -7.98 19.00
CA SER A 86 2.38 -8.14 19.57
C SER A 86 3.42 -8.31 18.46
N HIS A 87 4.65 -7.90 18.75
CA HIS A 87 5.82 -8.14 17.92
C HIS A 87 6.76 -9.06 18.66
N ASN A 88 6.46 -10.37 18.65
CA ASN A 88 7.21 -11.34 19.42
C ASN A 88 8.42 -11.88 18.64
N TYR A 89 8.19 -12.39 17.43
CA TYR A 89 9.24 -12.99 16.61
C TYR A 89 9.04 -12.72 15.13
N VAL A 90 10.12 -12.47 14.40
CA VAL A 90 10.09 -12.27 12.95
C VAL A 90 11.13 -13.12 12.25
N ILE A 91 10.76 -13.67 11.11
CA ILE A 91 11.65 -14.27 10.13
C ILE A 91 11.60 -13.41 8.88
N ILE A 92 12.76 -12.93 8.45
CA ILE A 92 12.87 -12.07 7.26
C ILE A 92 13.64 -12.86 6.20
N ASP A 93 12.96 -13.15 5.09
CA ASP A 93 13.59 -13.73 3.91
C ASP A 93 14.10 -12.61 2.99
N GLU A 94 15.19 -12.89 2.27
CA GLU A 94 15.88 -11.91 1.42
C GLU A 94 16.21 -10.59 2.15
N LEU A 95 16.85 -10.74 3.30
CA LEU A 95 17.20 -9.65 4.22
C LEU A 95 18.02 -8.53 3.54
N ASP A 96 18.91 -8.89 2.63
CA ASP A 96 19.72 -7.98 1.82
C ASP A 96 18.85 -7.07 0.96
N SER A 97 17.86 -7.62 0.27
CA SER A 97 16.92 -6.83 -0.53
C SER A 97 16.10 -5.88 0.36
N ILE A 98 15.65 -6.34 1.51
CA ILE A 98 14.79 -5.53 2.39
C ILE A 98 15.59 -4.45 3.12
N LEU A 99 16.73 -4.78 3.74
CA LEU A 99 17.48 -3.89 4.63
C LEU A 99 18.63 -3.15 3.95
N ILE A 100 19.03 -3.53 2.73
CA ILE A 100 20.13 -2.89 2.01
C ILE A 100 19.61 -2.23 0.74
N ASP A 101 19.06 -3.01 -0.21
CA ASP A 101 18.67 -2.48 -1.51
C ASP A 101 17.51 -1.47 -1.41
N ASN A 102 16.51 -1.78 -0.61
CA ASN A 102 15.32 -0.94 -0.41
C ASN A 102 15.42 -0.04 0.82
N ALA A 103 16.55 -0.01 1.53
CA ALA A 103 16.71 0.76 2.76
C ALA A 103 16.48 2.28 2.61
N ALA A 104 16.71 2.80 1.40
CA ALA A 104 16.51 4.22 1.09
C ALA A 104 15.09 4.55 0.59
N GLU A 105 14.21 3.55 0.43
CA GLU A 105 12.84 3.78 -0.01
C GLU A 105 11.95 4.15 1.19
N PRO A 106 11.50 5.43 1.29
CA PRO A 106 10.69 5.84 2.42
C PRO A 106 9.27 5.29 2.32
N HIS A 107 8.78 4.68 3.40
CA HIS A 107 7.37 4.38 3.56
C HIS A 107 6.65 5.60 4.12
N ILE A 108 5.89 6.29 3.27
CA ILE A 108 5.22 7.54 3.64
C ILE A 108 3.72 7.31 3.71
N VAL A 109 3.13 7.54 4.88
CA VAL A 109 1.69 7.63 5.06
C VAL A 109 1.30 9.10 5.02
N GLY A 110 0.71 9.55 3.91
CA GLY A 110 0.16 10.90 3.79
C GLY A 110 -1.23 10.96 4.42
N GLY A 111 -1.45 11.89 5.35
CA GLY A 111 -2.78 12.22 5.84
C GLY A 111 -3.57 12.97 4.77
N GLY A 112 -4.15 12.29 3.83
CA GLY A 112 -5.06 12.84 2.83
C GLY A 112 -6.26 11.91 2.72
N ASN A 113 -7.45 12.50 2.64
CA ASN A 113 -8.64 11.75 2.29
C ASN A 113 -8.30 10.86 1.09
N TYR A 114 -8.55 9.57 1.19
CA TYR A 114 -8.55 8.67 0.05
C TYR A 114 -9.67 9.16 -0.89
N TYR A 115 -9.35 10.18 -1.69
CA TYR A 115 -10.20 10.53 -2.81
C TYR A 115 -10.27 9.28 -3.68
N ASN A 116 -11.47 8.90 -4.04
CA ASN A 116 -11.70 7.86 -5.02
C ASN A 116 -11.05 8.32 -6.34
N ASN A 117 -9.73 8.04 -6.45
CA ASN A 117 -8.92 8.48 -7.58
C ASN A 117 -9.55 8.08 -8.92
N GLY A 118 -10.23 6.92 -8.95
CA GLY A 118 -10.95 6.46 -10.13
C GLY A 118 -12.06 7.40 -10.58
N LYS A 119 -12.79 8.03 -9.66
CA LYS A 119 -13.82 9.02 -9.98
C LYS A 119 -13.17 10.32 -10.48
N ILE A 120 -12.15 10.80 -9.78
CA ILE A 120 -11.41 12.00 -10.17
C ILE A 120 -10.76 11.82 -11.56
N PHE A 121 -10.17 10.65 -11.84
CA PHE A 121 -9.61 10.35 -13.15
C PHE A 121 -10.68 10.35 -14.25
N LYS A 122 -11.81 9.67 -14.03
CA LYS A 122 -12.91 9.64 -15.00
C LYS A 122 -13.48 11.03 -15.29
N GLU A 123 -13.65 11.85 -14.27
CA GLU A 123 -14.19 13.21 -14.42
C GLU A 123 -13.23 14.16 -15.14
N ASN A 124 -11.93 14.02 -14.90
CA ASN A 124 -10.93 14.92 -15.49
C ASN A 124 -10.31 14.38 -16.79
N TYR A 125 -10.51 13.10 -17.14
CA TYR A 125 -9.95 12.50 -18.35
C TYR A 125 -10.27 13.26 -19.64
N PRO A 126 -11.53 13.71 -19.90
CA PRO A 126 -11.85 14.49 -21.09
C PRO A 126 -11.08 15.81 -21.16
N LEU A 127 -10.89 16.48 -20.00
CA LEU A 127 -10.10 17.71 -19.89
C LEU A 127 -8.62 17.49 -20.18
N ILE A 128 -8.05 16.42 -19.63
CA ILE A 128 -6.65 16.06 -19.87
C ILE A 128 -6.43 15.70 -21.35
N LYS A 129 -7.36 14.97 -21.95
CA LYS A 129 -7.30 14.62 -23.36
C LYS A 129 -7.30 15.86 -24.24
N GLU A 130 -8.24 16.79 -24.03
CA GLU A 130 -8.30 18.06 -24.75
C GLU A 130 -7.02 18.90 -24.57
N LEU A 131 -6.46 18.92 -23.36
CA LEU A 131 -5.22 19.61 -23.05
C LEU A 131 -4.00 19.01 -23.79
N THR A 132 -3.94 17.69 -23.93
CA THR A 132 -2.84 17.00 -24.62
C THR A 132 -2.97 17.06 -26.15
N GLU A 133 -4.18 17.21 -26.69
CA GLU A 133 -4.44 17.35 -28.10
C GLU A 133 -4.23 18.79 -28.58
N ASN A 134 -4.23 19.78 -27.69
CA ASN A 134 -3.99 21.19 -28.04
C ASN A 134 -2.48 21.40 -28.27
N LYS A 135 -2.11 21.57 -29.54
CA LYS A 135 -0.72 21.76 -29.98
C LYS A 135 -0.32 23.23 -30.14
N ASP A 136 -1.26 24.13 -30.03
CA ASP A 136 -1.04 25.55 -30.38
C ASP A 136 -0.43 26.36 -29.24
N VAL A 137 -0.56 25.90 -28.01
CA VAL A 137 -0.04 26.55 -26.80
C VAL A 137 0.57 25.52 -25.84
N GLU A 138 1.75 25.85 -25.30
CA GLU A 138 2.41 24.99 -24.29
C GLU A 138 1.72 25.11 -22.92
N LEU A 139 0.60 24.40 -22.76
CA LEU A 139 -0.24 24.47 -21.56
C LEU A 139 0.34 23.74 -20.35
N TYR A 140 1.31 22.83 -20.55
CA TYR A 140 1.96 22.08 -19.49
C TYR A 140 3.42 21.76 -19.83
N LYS A 141 4.23 21.51 -18.80
CA LYS A 141 5.61 21.06 -18.92
C LYS A 141 5.80 19.73 -18.19
N ILE A 142 6.62 18.87 -18.80
CA ILE A 142 6.97 17.56 -18.23
C ILE A 142 8.43 17.58 -17.83
N ASP A 143 8.71 17.37 -16.56
CA ASP A 143 10.04 17.07 -16.04
C ASP A 143 10.24 15.55 -16.04
N LYS A 144 10.94 15.05 -17.04
CA LYS A 144 11.20 13.62 -17.20
C LYS A 144 12.11 13.06 -16.12
N LEU A 145 13.00 13.87 -15.54
CA LEU A 145 13.92 13.44 -14.49
C LEU A 145 13.18 13.27 -13.16
N LYS A 146 12.29 14.20 -12.84
CA LYS A 146 11.48 14.16 -11.61
C LYS A 146 10.18 13.38 -11.78
N LYS A 147 9.89 12.85 -12.97
CA LYS A 147 8.62 12.17 -13.32
C LYS A 147 7.41 13.00 -12.90
N SER A 148 7.45 14.31 -13.10
CA SER A 148 6.40 15.25 -12.71
C SER A 148 5.94 16.09 -13.92
N ALA A 149 4.68 16.53 -13.85
CA ALA A 149 4.11 17.44 -14.82
C ALA A 149 3.45 18.62 -14.09
N PHE A 150 3.56 19.81 -14.63
CA PHE A 150 2.97 21.02 -14.06
C PHE A 150 2.42 21.94 -15.15
N PHE A 151 1.37 22.66 -14.81
CA PHE A 151 0.75 23.60 -15.73
C PHE A 151 1.60 24.86 -15.88
N THR A 152 1.68 25.39 -17.10
CA THR A 152 2.16 26.74 -17.35
C THR A 152 1.14 27.77 -16.84
N GLN A 153 1.47 29.06 -16.91
CA GLN A 153 0.52 30.11 -16.54
C GLN A 153 -0.70 30.09 -17.48
N GLU A 154 -0.46 29.97 -18.77
CA GLU A 154 -1.51 29.83 -19.81
C GLU A 154 -2.36 28.55 -19.55
N GLY A 155 -1.72 27.45 -19.13
CA GLY A 155 -2.42 26.22 -18.76
C GLY A 155 -3.35 26.36 -17.56
N LYS A 156 -2.96 27.14 -16.57
CA LYS A 156 -3.82 27.45 -15.41
C LYS A 156 -5.02 28.32 -15.78
N GLU A 157 -4.80 29.31 -16.60
CA GLU A 157 -5.87 30.18 -17.10
C GLU A 157 -6.85 29.40 -17.98
N TRP A 158 -6.33 28.59 -18.91
CA TRP A 158 -7.15 27.70 -19.74
C TRP A 158 -8.00 26.76 -18.88
N LEU A 159 -7.42 26.15 -17.85
CA LEU A 159 -8.12 25.24 -16.96
C LEU A 159 -9.23 25.96 -16.16
N SER A 160 -8.98 27.19 -15.70
CA SER A 160 -9.96 27.98 -14.95
C SER A 160 -11.17 28.35 -15.79
N LEU A 161 -10.95 28.72 -17.07
CA LEU A 161 -12.02 29.01 -18.04
C LEU A 161 -12.88 27.75 -18.27
N LYS A 162 -12.25 26.59 -18.50
CA LYS A 162 -12.95 25.34 -18.75
C LYS A 162 -13.74 24.82 -17.54
N LYS A 163 -13.23 25.00 -16.32
CA LYS A 163 -13.97 24.68 -15.10
C LYS A 163 -15.14 25.65 -14.86
N GLY A 164 -14.96 26.93 -15.15
CA GLY A 164 -16.04 27.92 -15.06
C GLY A 164 -17.22 27.61 -16.00
N MET A 165 -16.95 27.12 -17.20
CA MET A 165 -17.97 26.71 -18.17
C MET A 165 -18.74 25.43 -17.80
N ARG A 166 -18.22 24.60 -16.88
CA ARG A 166 -18.92 23.38 -16.42
C ARG A 166 -19.83 23.60 -15.23
N ASN A 167 -19.76 24.75 -14.59
CA ASN A 167 -20.60 25.13 -13.46
C ASN A 167 -21.74 26.10 -13.85
N CYS A 168 -21.90 26.38 -15.14
CA CYS A 168 -23.08 27.02 -15.75
C CYS A 168 -23.83 25.97 -16.57
#